data_ff68c9b7968d5f18c711adca376498e9
#
_entry.id   ff68c9b7968d5f18c711adca376498e9
#
_cell.length_a   1.000
_cell.length_b   1.000
_cell.length_c   1.000
_cell.angle_alpha   90.00
_cell.angle_beta   90.00
_cell.angle_gamma   90.00
#
_symmetry.space_group_name_H-M   'P 1'
#
loop_
_entity.id
_entity.type
_entity.pdbx_description
1 polymer ?
#
loop_
_entity_poly.entity_id
_entity_poly.type
_entity_poly.pdbx_seq_one_letter_code
_entity_poly.pdbx_strand_id
1 'polypeptide(L)'
;MAKKLNLVDMYGIGVMLEYLVAEDNLTCEERDRVILRIARENDIAEYMLSNLVGYGRSKQEVLKRAERRKSSELQGKKQDESYISLTEIARAHSEDAPGYVIQSWLRNGNTLAFLNLWEQENNPNYSEVGYAELSKRKKNASFTLTPKLWIDQTKAIGIVSKQGKNGGTFAHPMIACEFASWIAPEFKMQLLRLSLDKTKLR
;
A
#
# COMPACT_ATOMS: atom_id res chain seq x y z
N MET A 1 13.56 2.25 21.94
CA MET A 1 13.90 1.15 21.03
C MET A 1 12.95 1.25 19.84
N ALA A 2 13.44 1.25 18.60
CA ALA A 2 12.58 1.21 17.42
C ALA A 2 11.77 -0.10 17.42
N LYS A 3 10.48 -0.02 17.12
CA LYS A 3 9.61 -1.20 17.01
C LYS A 3 10.10 -2.04 15.84
N LYS A 4 10.38 -3.34 16.06
CA LYS A 4 10.75 -4.26 14.99
C LYS A 4 9.56 -4.47 14.03
N LEU A 5 9.85 -4.58 12.74
CA LEU A 5 8.84 -4.93 11.73
C LEU A 5 8.30 -6.34 11.99
N ASN A 6 7.00 -6.50 11.83
CA ASN A 6 6.34 -7.80 11.94
C ASN A 6 6.14 -8.44 10.54
N LEU A 7 5.55 -9.64 10.50
CA LEU A 7 5.31 -10.38 9.26
C LEU A 7 4.34 -9.67 8.30
N VAL A 8 3.41 -8.88 8.81
CA VAL A 8 2.46 -8.11 7.99
C VAL A 8 3.16 -6.96 7.29
N ASP A 9 4.05 -6.26 8.02
CA ASP A 9 4.90 -5.21 7.45
C ASP A 9 5.79 -5.78 6.33
N MET A 10 6.37 -6.97 6.55
CA MET A 10 7.18 -7.67 5.56
C MET A 10 6.37 -8.06 4.32
N TYR A 11 5.12 -8.48 4.48
CA TYR A 11 4.24 -8.79 3.34
C TYR A 11 3.99 -7.54 2.48
N GLY A 12 3.67 -6.40 3.08
CA GLY A 12 3.49 -5.14 2.38
C GLY A 12 4.74 -4.71 1.60
N ILE A 13 5.92 -4.82 2.23
CA ILE A 13 7.22 -4.56 1.58
C ILE A 13 7.42 -5.50 0.38
N GLY A 14 7.14 -6.80 0.55
CA GLY A 14 7.31 -7.79 -0.50
C GLY A 14 6.44 -7.51 -1.73
N VAL A 15 5.17 -7.16 -1.53
CA VAL A 15 4.25 -6.81 -2.63
C VAL A 15 4.74 -5.57 -3.39
N MET A 16 5.21 -4.56 -2.68
CA MET A 16 5.79 -3.35 -3.30
C MET A 16 7.05 -3.68 -4.11
N LEU A 17 7.94 -4.50 -3.57
CA LEU A 17 9.16 -4.88 -4.27
C LEU A 17 8.86 -5.73 -5.52
N GLU A 18 7.85 -6.62 -5.47
CA GLU A 18 7.37 -7.35 -6.66
C GLU A 18 6.82 -6.38 -7.73
N TYR A 19 6.08 -5.34 -7.32
CA TYR A 19 5.61 -4.31 -8.24
C TYR A 19 6.79 -3.61 -8.94
N LEU A 20 7.81 -3.19 -8.19
CA LEU A 20 9.01 -2.57 -8.75
C LEU A 20 9.79 -3.49 -9.71
N VAL A 21 9.80 -4.80 -9.45
CA VAL A 21 10.38 -5.80 -10.37
C VAL A 21 9.55 -5.91 -11.65
N ALA A 22 8.23 -5.91 -11.55
CA ALA A 22 7.34 -5.98 -12.70
C ALA A 22 7.47 -4.76 -13.64
N GLU A 23 7.72 -3.58 -13.09
CA GLU A 23 7.90 -2.33 -13.83
C GLU A 23 9.37 -2.08 -14.24
N ASP A 24 10.24 -3.08 -14.19
CA ASP A 24 11.68 -2.99 -14.51
C ASP A 24 12.47 -1.96 -13.68
N ASN A 25 11.92 -1.52 -12.56
CA ASN A 25 12.58 -0.59 -11.64
C ASN A 25 13.50 -1.28 -10.64
N LEU A 26 13.44 -2.62 -10.54
CA LEU A 26 14.22 -3.44 -9.62
C LEU A 26 14.49 -4.81 -10.25
N THR A 27 15.70 -5.33 -10.12
CA THR A 27 15.99 -6.72 -10.47
C THR A 27 15.52 -7.68 -9.37
N CYS A 28 15.33 -8.96 -9.71
CA CYS A 28 14.97 -9.97 -8.70
C CYS A 28 16.05 -10.12 -7.63
N GLU A 29 17.33 -9.99 -8.02
CA GLU A 29 18.46 -10.08 -7.09
C GLU A 29 18.51 -8.89 -6.12
N GLU A 30 18.23 -7.67 -6.61
CA GLU A 30 18.13 -6.48 -5.77
C GLU A 30 16.96 -6.59 -4.79
N ARG A 31 15.78 -7.06 -5.25
CA ARG A 31 14.64 -7.38 -4.41
C ARG A 31 15.04 -8.33 -3.27
N ASP A 32 15.68 -9.44 -3.62
CA ASP A 32 16.03 -10.48 -2.64
C ASP A 32 17.06 -9.96 -1.63
N ARG A 33 18.05 -9.19 -2.08
CA ARG A 33 19.00 -8.52 -1.17
C ARG A 33 18.33 -7.59 -0.18
N VAL A 34 17.34 -6.84 -0.64
CA VAL A 34 16.56 -5.93 0.20
C VAL A 34 15.75 -6.69 1.24
N ILE A 35 15.02 -7.72 0.80
CA ILE A 35 14.20 -8.56 1.69
C ILE A 35 15.06 -9.20 2.77
N LEU A 36 16.20 -9.79 2.40
CA LEU A 36 17.12 -10.43 3.35
C LEU A 36 17.71 -9.45 4.36
N ARG A 37 18.08 -8.23 3.92
CA ARG A 37 18.59 -7.21 4.83
C ARG A 37 17.54 -6.82 5.87
N ILE A 38 16.33 -6.52 5.42
CA ILE A 38 15.23 -6.14 6.33
C ILE A 38 14.88 -7.29 7.28
N ALA A 39 14.86 -8.53 6.79
CA ALA A 39 14.59 -9.69 7.62
C ALA A 39 15.63 -9.86 8.74
N ARG A 40 16.92 -9.74 8.42
CA ARG A 40 18.02 -9.84 9.40
C ARG A 40 17.94 -8.73 10.45
N GLU A 41 17.66 -7.49 10.03
CA GLU A 41 17.51 -6.35 10.96
C GLU A 41 16.33 -6.51 11.92
N ASN A 42 15.34 -7.35 11.58
CA ASN A 42 14.11 -7.56 12.37
C ASN A 42 13.98 -8.98 12.96
N ASP A 43 15.03 -9.79 12.91
CA ASP A 43 15.06 -11.19 13.41
C ASP A 43 14.00 -12.10 12.77
N ILE A 44 13.68 -11.87 11.49
CA ILE A 44 12.74 -12.70 10.73
C ILE A 44 13.50 -13.82 10.03
N ALA A 45 13.09 -15.05 10.26
CA ALA A 45 13.74 -16.21 9.70
C ALA A 45 13.57 -16.31 8.18
N GLU A 46 14.66 -16.56 7.45
CA GLU A 46 14.69 -16.58 5.98
C GLU A 46 13.68 -17.55 5.35
N TYR A 47 13.47 -18.73 5.97
CA TYR A 47 12.51 -19.73 5.45
C TYR A 47 11.05 -19.21 5.38
N MET A 48 10.72 -18.13 6.12
CA MET A 48 9.40 -17.52 6.08
C MET A 48 9.22 -16.58 4.88
N LEU A 49 10.30 -16.14 4.25
CA LEU A 49 10.27 -15.07 3.25
C LEU A 49 9.72 -15.52 1.89
N SER A 50 9.98 -16.75 1.47
CA SER A 50 9.56 -17.27 0.16
C SER A 50 8.04 -17.24 -0.03
N ASN A 51 7.28 -17.54 1.02
CA ASN A 51 5.82 -17.57 0.98
C ASN A 51 5.18 -16.19 1.20
N LEU A 52 5.82 -15.34 2.02
CA LEU A 52 5.24 -14.06 2.44
C LEU A 52 5.54 -12.91 1.49
N VAL A 53 6.77 -12.83 0.98
CA VAL A 53 7.25 -11.60 0.33
C VAL A 53 7.79 -11.81 -1.08
N GLY A 54 7.61 -12.97 -1.67
CA GLY A 54 8.07 -13.26 -3.03
C GLY A 54 9.58 -13.46 -3.16
N TYR A 55 10.29 -13.64 -2.06
CA TYR A 55 11.71 -13.97 -2.03
C TYR A 55 12.02 -15.22 -2.89
N GLY A 56 13.05 -15.14 -3.72
CA GLY A 56 13.46 -16.24 -4.61
C GLY A 56 12.60 -16.44 -5.86
N ARG A 57 11.54 -15.65 -6.07
CA ARG A 57 10.73 -15.75 -7.30
C ARG A 57 11.47 -15.18 -8.50
N SER A 58 11.39 -15.90 -9.62
CA SER A 58 11.92 -15.44 -10.91
C SER A 58 11.11 -14.25 -11.46
N LYS A 59 11.72 -13.49 -12.37
CA LYS A 59 11.04 -12.38 -13.07
C LYS A 59 9.77 -12.86 -13.80
N GLN A 60 9.80 -14.05 -14.40
CA GLN A 60 8.63 -14.63 -15.09
C GLN A 60 7.46 -14.89 -14.14
N GLU A 61 7.73 -15.39 -12.94
CA GLU A 61 6.69 -15.60 -11.91
C GLU A 61 6.11 -14.29 -11.42
N VAL A 62 6.95 -13.26 -11.22
CA VAL A 62 6.51 -11.91 -10.84
C VAL A 62 5.62 -11.31 -11.94
N LEU A 63 6.04 -11.38 -13.20
CA LEU A 63 5.25 -10.88 -14.34
C LEU A 63 3.93 -11.62 -14.50
N LYS A 64 3.90 -12.96 -14.41
CA LYS A 64 2.65 -13.75 -14.43
C LYS A 64 1.68 -13.32 -13.32
N ARG A 65 2.19 -13.00 -12.14
CA ARG A 65 1.34 -12.49 -11.04
C ARG A 65 0.82 -11.09 -11.33
N ALA A 66 1.67 -10.20 -11.86
CA ALA A 66 1.27 -8.86 -12.27
C ALA A 66 0.21 -8.90 -13.39
N GLU A 67 0.36 -9.76 -14.40
CA GLU A 67 -0.61 -9.97 -15.46
C GLU A 67 -1.95 -10.52 -14.92
N ARG A 68 -1.92 -11.50 -14.02
CA ARG A 68 -3.12 -12.00 -13.34
C ARG A 68 -3.83 -10.89 -12.56
N ARG A 69 -3.09 -10.01 -11.90
CA ARG A 69 -3.62 -8.82 -11.21
C ARG A 69 -4.31 -7.89 -12.21
N LYS A 70 -3.63 -7.50 -13.31
CA LYS A 70 -4.21 -6.66 -14.40
C LYS A 70 -5.43 -7.28 -15.07
N SER A 71 -5.41 -8.59 -15.34
CA SER A 71 -6.54 -9.30 -15.98
C SER A 71 -7.76 -9.36 -15.06
N SER A 72 -7.59 -9.47 -13.75
CA SER A 72 -8.68 -9.45 -12.79
C SER A 72 -9.30 -8.07 -12.62
N GLU A 73 -8.52 -7.00 -12.80
CA GLU A 73 -8.98 -5.60 -12.84
C GLU A 73 -9.88 -5.33 -14.05
N LEU A 74 -9.48 -5.81 -15.24
CA LEU A 74 -10.24 -5.63 -16.50
C LEU A 74 -11.56 -6.39 -16.54
N GLN A 75 -11.71 -7.50 -15.80
CA GLN A 75 -12.93 -8.33 -15.81
C GLN A 75 -13.96 -7.93 -14.75
N GLY A 76 -13.72 -6.88 -13.97
CA GLY A 76 -14.65 -6.42 -12.92
C GLY A 76 -14.95 -7.45 -11.81
N LYS A 77 -14.27 -8.61 -11.85
CA LYS A 77 -14.37 -9.68 -10.87
C LYS A 77 -13.01 -9.90 -10.24
N LYS A 78 -12.88 -9.53 -8.95
CA LYS A 78 -11.68 -9.66 -8.10
C LYS A 78 -10.65 -8.52 -8.20
N GLN A 79 -11.02 -7.33 -7.80
CA GLN A 79 -10.10 -6.34 -7.23
C GLN A 79 -9.33 -6.89 -5.98
N ASP A 80 -9.60 -8.14 -5.59
CA ASP A 80 -9.30 -8.70 -4.27
C ASP A 80 -7.86 -9.21 -4.10
N GLU A 81 -7.19 -9.66 -5.16
CA GLU A 81 -5.87 -10.31 -5.03
C GLU A 81 -4.68 -9.34 -5.23
N SER A 82 -4.92 -8.16 -5.80
CA SER A 82 -3.89 -7.14 -6.01
C SER A 82 -3.84 -6.07 -4.93
N TYR A 83 -4.94 -5.85 -4.20
CA TYR A 83 -5.05 -4.80 -3.19
C TYR A 83 -4.59 -5.30 -1.83
N ILE A 84 -3.86 -4.43 -1.13
CA ILE A 84 -3.33 -4.71 0.21
C ILE A 84 -4.33 -4.24 1.26
N SER A 85 -4.56 -5.04 2.29
CA SER A 85 -5.45 -4.69 3.38
C SER A 85 -4.84 -3.60 4.27
N LEU A 86 -5.36 -2.38 4.15
CA LEU A 86 -5.03 -1.29 5.08
C LEU A 86 -5.52 -1.61 6.49
N THR A 87 -6.62 -2.36 6.61
CA THR A 87 -7.16 -2.78 7.91
C THR A 87 -6.19 -3.67 8.66
N GLU A 88 -5.52 -4.61 7.99
CA GLU A 88 -4.51 -5.47 8.62
C GLU A 88 -3.26 -4.68 9.01
N ILE A 89 -2.79 -3.77 8.15
CA ILE A 89 -1.68 -2.88 8.48
C ILE A 89 -2.02 -2.01 9.70
N ALA A 90 -3.23 -1.42 9.72
CA ALA A 90 -3.70 -0.60 10.84
C ALA A 90 -3.84 -1.41 12.13
N ARG A 91 -4.32 -2.67 12.04
CA ARG A 91 -4.46 -3.59 13.19
C ARG A 91 -3.10 -3.94 13.80
N ALA A 92 -2.08 -4.16 12.99
CA ALA A 92 -0.73 -4.38 13.47
C ALA A 92 -0.17 -3.18 14.27
N HIS A 93 -0.64 -1.96 13.97
CA HIS A 93 -0.28 -0.74 14.68
C HIS A 93 -1.17 -0.50 15.92
N SER A 94 -2.49 -0.76 15.81
CA SER A 94 -3.48 -0.57 16.86
C SER A 94 -4.58 -1.62 16.75
N GLU A 95 -4.55 -2.63 17.63
CA GLU A 95 -5.50 -3.76 17.60
C GLU A 95 -6.95 -3.31 17.80
N ASP A 96 -7.16 -2.35 18.72
CA ASP A 96 -8.50 -1.96 19.16
C ASP A 96 -9.26 -1.06 18.17
N ALA A 97 -8.54 -0.28 17.35
CA ALA A 97 -9.18 0.75 16.55
C ALA A 97 -8.57 0.94 15.13
N PRO A 98 -8.44 -0.11 14.30
CA PRO A 98 -7.82 0.01 12.98
C PRO A 98 -8.57 0.98 12.05
N GLY A 99 -9.89 1.07 12.18
CA GLY A 99 -10.71 2.01 11.41
C GLY A 99 -10.40 3.47 11.75
N TYR A 100 -10.11 3.77 13.00
CA TYR A 100 -9.72 5.12 13.42
C TYR A 100 -8.35 5.52 12.86
N VAL A 101 -7.40 4.59 12.81
CA VAL A 101 -6.08 4.82 12.20
C VAL A 101 -6.22 5.20 10.72
N ILE A 102 -7.04 4.46 9.96
CA ILE A 102 -7.31 4.76 8.55
C ILE A 102 -7.99 6.12 8.39
N GLN A 103 -8.97 6.45 9.23
CA GLN A 103 -9.63 7.75 9.19
C GLN A 103 -8.66 8.90 9.53
N SER A 104 -7.77 8.71 10.49
CA SER A 104 -6.74 9.70 10.86
C SER A 104 -5.77 9.94 9.70
N TRP A 105 -5.36 8.90 8.99
CA TRP A 105 -4.58 8.99 7.78
C TRP A 105 -5.30 9.76 6.67
N LEU A 106 -6.57 9.47 6.39
CA LEU A 106 -7.39 10.20 5.42
C LEU A 106 -7.61 11.67 5.81
N ARG A 107 -7.51 12.02 7.09
CA ARG A 107 -7.59 13.43 7.56
C ARG A 107 -6.31 14.22 7.26
N ASN A 108 -5.21 13.57 6.96
CA ASN A 108 -3.96 14.25 6.62
C ASN A 108 -4.06 14.93 5.24
N GLY A 109 -3.58 16.19 5.12
CA GLY A 109 -3.63 16.96 3.88
C GLY A 109 -2.75 16.38 2.79
N ASN A 110 -1.55 15.93 3.15
CA ASN A 110 -0.62 15.33 2.21
C ASN A 110 -1.14 14.00 1.67
N THR A 111 -1.80 13.21 2.51
CA THR A 111 -2.47 11.97 2.10
C THR A 111 -3.54 12.24 1.05
N LEU A 112 -4.42 13.21 1.29
CA LEU A 112 -5.47 13.54 0.31
C LEU A 112 -4.90 14.06 -1.00
N ALA A 113 -3.84 14.86 -0.94
CA ALA A 113 -3.16 15.34 -2.14
C ALA A 113 -2.53 14.18 -2.93
N PHE A 114 -1.89 13.25 -2.23
CA PHE A 114 -1.33 12.04 -2.84
C PHE A 114 -2.41 11.17 -3.49
N LEU A 115 -3.49 10.90 -2.78
CA LEU A 115 -4.62 10.12 -3.31
C LEU A 115 -5.24 10.79 -4.55
N ASN A 116 -5.38 12.12 -4.53
CA ASN A 116 -5.87 12.88 -5.68
C ASN A 116 -4.97 12.73 -6.90
N LEU A 117 -3.65 12.87 -6.73
CA LEU A 117 -2.68 12.69 -7.81
C LEU A 117 -2.74 11.27 -8.38
N TRP A 118 -2.75 10.26 -7.48
CA TRP A 118 -2.81 8.88 -7.91
C TRP A 118 -4.08 8.56 -8.71
N GLU A 119 -5.23 9.05 -8.25
CA GLU A 119 -6.50 8.84 -8.95
C GLU A 119 -6.54 9.57 -10.30
N GLN A 120 -6.00 10.79 -10.40
CA GLN A 120 -5.90 11.53 -11.66
C GLN A 120 -5.07 10.78 -12.70
N GLU A 121 -3.99 10.11 -12.29
CA GLU A 121 -3.11 9.35 -13.18
C GLU A 121 -3.69 7.99 -13.60
N ASN A 122 -4.48 7.34 -12.72
CA ASN A 122 -4.86 5.93 -12.87
C ASN A 122 -6.36 5.70 -13.09
N ASN A 123 -7.21 6.73 -12.88
CA ASN A 123 -8.66 6.59 -12.91
C ASN A 123 -9.33 7.57 -13.89
N PRO A 124 -9.69 7.13 -15.10
CA PRO A 124 -10.32 8.01 -16.07
C PRO A 124 -11.72 8.51 -15.67
N ASN A 125 -12.35 7.88 -14.66
CA ASN A 125 -13.67 8.27 -14.15
C ASN A 125 -13.59 9.07 -12.83
N TYR A 126 -12.40 9.49 -12.44
CA TYR A 126 -12.19 10.23 -11.20
C TYR A 126 -12.94 11.57 -11.17
N SER A 127 -13.55 11.90 -10.03
CA SER A 127 -14.28 13.15 -9.84
C SER A 127 -13.45 14.19 -9.09
N GLU A 128 -12.77 15.07 -9.81
CA GLU A 128 -12.07 16.21 -9.21
C GLU A 128 -13.01 17.16 -8.46
N VAL A 129 -14.26 17.29 -8.92
CA VAL A 129 -15.30 18.07 -8.24
C VAL A 129 -15.59 17.48 -6.86
N GLY A 130 -15.75 16.15 -6.78
CA GLY A 130 -15.92 15.44 -5.51
C GLY A 130 -14.73 15.64 -4.56
N TYR A 131 -13.50 15.61 -5.07
CA TYR A 131 -12.32 15.92 -4.29
C TYR A 131 -12.32 17.36 -3.76
N ALA A 132 -12.65 18.34 -4.59
CA ALA A 132 -12.71 19.75 -4.19
C ALA A 132 -13.75 19.98 -3.08
N GLU A 133 -14.91 19.32 -3.15
CA GLU A 133 -15.94 19.38 -2.12
C GLU A 133 -15.47 18.76 -0.79
N LEU A 134 -14.86 17.57 -0.83
CA LEU A 134 -14.29 16.92 0.36
C LEU A 134 -13.19 17.77 1.01
N SER A 135 -12.33 18.38 0.20
CA SER A 135 -11.26 19.26 0.66
C SER A 135 -11.80 20.53 1.36
N LYS A 136 -12.91 21.07 0.89
CA LYS A 136 -13.60 22.18 1.57
C LYS A 136 -14.21 21.73 2.90
N ARG A 137 -14.93 20.60 2.91
CA ARG A 137 -15.58 20.04 4.11
C ARG A 137 -14.59 19.67 5.21
N LYS A 138 -13.38 19.22 4.83
CA LYS A 138 -12.31 18.88 5.76
C LYS A 138 -11.88 20.02 6.68
N LYS A 139 -12.09 21.27 6.29
CA LYS A 139 -11.80 22.45 7.14
C LYS A 139 -12.71 22.52 8.37
N ASN A 140 -13.83 21.81 8.36
CA ASN A 140 -14.70 21.69 9.51
C ASN A 140 -14.18 20.60 10.47
N ALA A 141 -13.91 20.96 11.72
CA ALA A 141 -13.37 20.07 12.74
C ALA A 141 -14.26 18.84 13.05
N SER A 142 -15.59 18.97 12.89
CA SER A 142 -16.53 17.87 13.09
C SER A 142 -16.65 16.92 11.90
N PHE A 143 -16.04 17.24 10.76
CA PHE A 143 -16.12 16.40 9.57
C PHE A 143 -15.19 15.20 9.65
N THR A 144 -15.75 14.01 9.49
CA THR A 144 -14.99 12.75 9.43
C THR A 144 -15.00 12.20 8.01
N LEU A 145 -13.82 12.07 7.42
CA LEU A 145 -13.65 11.42 6.13
C LEU A 145 -13.44 9.92 6.34
N THR A 146 -14.34 9.12 5.79
CA THR A 146 -14.24 7.66 5.78
C THR A 146 -13.82 7.15 4.41
N PRO A 147 -13.21 5.94 4.29
CA PRO A 147 -12.91 5.32 3.00
C PRO A 147 -14.13 5.25 2.06
N LYS A 148 -15.28 4.86 2.61
CA LYS A 148 -16.54 4.81 1.84
C LYS A 148 -16.93 6.18 1.29
N LEU A 149 -16.88 7.22 2.10
CA LEU A 149 -17.23 8.58 1.68
C LEU A 149 -16.26 9.09 0.60
N TRP A 150 -14.96 8.79 0.73
CA TRP A 150 -13.96 9.08 -0.29
C TRP A 150 -14.34 8.44 -1.63
N ILE A 151 -14.61 7.13 -1.64
CA ILE A 151 -14.97 6.37 -2.84
C ILE A 151 -16.25 6.91 -3.48
N ASP A 152 -17.30 7.10 -2.69
CA ASP A 152 -18.62 7.53 -3.17
C ASP A 152 -18.57 8.92 -3.82
N GLN A 153 -17.81 9.87 -3.24
CA GLN A 153 -17.74 11.26 -3.71
C GLN A 153 -16.79 11.43 -4.89
N THR A 154 -15.66 10.72 -4.88
CA THR A 154 -14.62 10.92 -5.90
C THR A 154 -14.63 9.86 -6.99
N LYS A 155 -15.45 8.81 -6.87
CA LYS A 155 -15.40 7.60 -7.72
C LYS A 155 -14.02 6.94 -7.73
N ALA A 156 -13.33 7.02 -6.60
CA ALA A 156 -11.99 6.47 -6.43
C ALA A 156 -11.96 4.96 -6.69
N ILE A 157 -10.89 4.52 -7.34
CA ILE A 157 -10.59 3.10 -7.57
C ILE A 157 -9.40 2.63 -6.74
N GLY A 158 -8.49 3.51 -6.33
CA GLY A 158 -7.28 3.16 -5.59
C GLY A 158 -7.52 2.64 -4.18
N ILE A 159 -8.70 2.89 -3.62
CA ILE A 159 -9.14 2.36 -2.31
C ILE A 159 -10.47 1.64 -2.49
N VAL A 160 -10.61 0.49 -1.84
CA VAL A 160 -11.84 -0.32 -1.80
C VAL A 160 -12.25 -0.54 -0.35
N SER A 161 -13.54 -0.37 -0.05
CA SER A 161 -14.11 -0.61 1.26
C SER A 161 -15.16 -1.72 1.19
N LYS A 162 -14.98 -2.80 1.93
CA LYS A 162 -15.89 -3.94 2.01
C LYS A 162 -16.52 -4.02 3.40
N GLN A 163 -17.81 -4.30 3.45
CA GLN A 163 -18.55 -4.54 4.70
C GLN A 163 -18.65 -6.02 5.02
N GLY A 164 -18.92 -6.34 6.28
CA GLY A 164 -19.16 -7.71 6.74
C GLY A 164 -18.02 -8.35 7.52
N LYS A 165 -18.16 -9.63 7.87
CA LYS A 165 -17.24 -10.38 8.75
C LYS A 165 -15.80 -10.42 8.21
N ASN A 166 -15.64 -10.50 6.89
CA ASN A 166 -14.35 -10.45 6.18
C ASN A 166 -14.16 -9.09 5.48
N GLY A 167 -14.82 -8.06 5.98
CA GLY A 167 -14.75 -6.70 5.47
C GLY A 167 -13.45 -6.00 5.86
N GLY A 168 -13.24 -4.83 5.29
CA GLY A 168 -12.07 -4.00 5.57
C GLY A 168 -11.86 -2.96 4.49
N THR A 169 -10.79 -2.19 4.66
CA THR A 169 -10.32 -1.24 3.67
C THR A 169 -9.07 -1.82 3.01
N PHE A 170 -9.10 -1.83 1.69
CA PHE A 170 -8.02 -2.34 0.85
C PHE A 170 -7.57 -1.23 -0.08
N ALA A 171 -6.30 -1.23 -0.49
CA ALA A 171 -5.78 -0.20 -1.39
C ALA A 171 -4.77 -0.76 -2.40
N HIS A 172 -4.63 -0.05 -3.51
CA HIS A 172 -3.55 -0.29 -4.46
C HIS A 172 -2.19 -0.32 -3.75
N PRO A 173 -1.21 -1.16 -4.15
CA PRO A 173 0.08 -1.30 -3.47
C PRO A 173 0.81 0.03 -3.20
N MET A 174 0.81 0.98 -4.14
CA MET A 174 1.43 2.28 -3.96
C MET A 174 0.74 3.10 -2.85
N ILE A 175 -0.59 3.05 -2.77
CA ILE A 175 -1.37 3.72 -1.73
C ILE A 175 -1.15 3.05 -0.37
N ALA A 176 -1.10 1.71 -0.34
CA ALA A 176 -0.80 0.96 0.88
C ALA A 176 0.64 1.24 1.38
N CYS A 177 1.60 1.45 0.47
CA CYS A 177 2.96 1.85 0.79
C CYS A 177 3.00 3.26 1.44
N GLU A 178 2.24 4.22 0.90
CA GLU A 178 2.11 5.55 1.52
C GLU A 178 1.49 5.45 2.93
N PHE A 179 0.41 4.67 3.06
CA PHE A 179 -0.22 4.42 4.36
C PHE A 179 0.75 3.80 5.38
N ALA A 180 1.49 2.76 4.99
CA ALA A 180 2.49 2.13 5.84
C ALA A 180 3.61 3.10 6.22
N SER A 181 4.04 3.97 5.28
CA SER A 181 5.02 5.03 5.51
C SER A 181 4.53 6.10 6.47
N TRP A 182 3.23 6.37 6.49
CA TRP A 182 2.62 7.31 7.42
C TRP A 182 2.52 6.74 8.84
N ILE A 183 2.17 5.45 8.97
CA ILE A 183 2.05 4.77 10.26
C ILE A 183 3.41 4.47 10.90
N ALA A 184 4.38 4.00 10.09
CA ALA A 184 5.67 3.48 10.56
C ALA A 184 6.83 4.30 9.98
N PRO A 185 7.39 5.25 10.75
CA PRO A 185 8.57 6.02 10.33
C PRO A 185 9.76 5.15 9.95
N GLU A 186 9.94 4.01 10.60
CA GLU A 186 10.98 3.02 10.33
C GLU A 186 10.84 2.44 8.91
N PHE A 187 9.61 2.10 8.51
CA PHE A 187 9.30 1.65 7.15
C PHE A 187 9.63 2.73 6.13
N LYS A 188 9.21 3.96 6.39
CA LYS A 188 9.52 5.13 5.52
C LYS A 188 11.03 5.32 5.37
N MET A 189 11.78 5.19 6.46
CA MET A 189 13.25 5.30 6.44
C MET A 189 13.89 4.25 5.53
N GLN A 190 13.43 2.99 5.62
CA GLN A 190 13.92 1.91 4.75
C GLN A 190 13.60 2.18 3.28
N LEU A 191 12.38 2.61 2.98
CA LEU A 191 11.96 2.97 1.63
C LEU A 191 12.85 4.07 1.02
N LEU A 192 13.13 5.12 1.78
CA LEU A 192 14.01 6.22 1.35
C LEU A 192 15.46 5.76 1.14
N ARG A 193 15.99 4.90 2.02
CA ARG A 193 17.34 4.30 1.83
C ARG A 193 17.42 3.53 0.53
N LEU A 194 16.40 2.71 0.23
CA LEU A 194 16.33 1.96 -1.02
C LEU A 194 16.36 2.85 -2.26
N SER A 195 15.61 3.97 -2.23
CA SER A 195 15.59 4.95 -3.32
C SER A 195 16.95 5.60 -3.53
N LEU A 196 17.66 5.95 -2.45
CA LEU A 196 18.98 6.58 -2.49
C LEU A 196 20.08 5.63 -2.94
N ASP A 197 20.03 4.35 -2.51
CA ASP A 197 21.01 3.34 -2.93
C ASP A 197 20.94 3.09 -4.45
N LYS A 198 19.75 3.16 -5.05
CA LYS A 198 19.58 3.08 -6.51
C LYS A 198 20.20 4.25 -7.28
N THR A 199 20.18 5.46 -6.70
CA THR A 199 20.75 6.64 -7.35
C THR A 199 22.27 6.60 -7.38
N LYS A 200 22.93 5.84 -6.50
CA LYS A 200 24.39 5.64 -6.45
C LYS A 200 24.91 4.57 -7.40
N LEU A 201 24.02 3.76 -7.98
CA LEU A 201 24.34 2.65 -8.88
C LEU A 201 24.18 3.03 -10.39
N ARG A 202 23.85 4.29 -10.67
CA ARG A 202 23.86 4.91 -12.01
C ARG A 202 25.02 5.85 -12.16
#